data_a3ea3c879b014d6e32834b6b1b307ec5
#
_entry.id   a3ea3c879b014d6e32834b6b1b307ec5
#
_cell.length_a   1.000
_cell.length_b   1.000
_cell.length_c   1.000
_cell.angle_alpha   90.00
_cell.angle_beta   90.00
_cell.angle_gamma   90.00
#
_symmetry.space_group_name_H-M   'P 1'
#
loop_
_entity.id
_entity.type
_entity.pdbx_description
1 polymer ?
#
loop_
_entity_poly.entity_id
_entity_poly.type
_entity_poly.pdbx_seq_one_letter_code
_entity_poly.pdbx_strand_id
1 'polypeptide(L)'
;MKIAIVGLGLIGGSICKALKKSTFHHIMGLDADGEVCKKALDSGAIDEIITADGLNDADMTMLCLYPETIVEFVRQHKDKFKHGSIVTDSCGIKEYVVTRCTEVLEPLGVIFVGSHPMAGREFSGFDYSTDDLFKGASYIITPSENTPKMAIDLLSTLACCMGFGKVVTATPKQHDINIAFTSQLAHVVSNAYVKSPSLFNADGFSAGSFMDLTRVAKLNEYMWSSLFLCNKEALLFELNTIIENLCKYRDAINDDDIDTLRNILRDGRERKEKSNELYAEHARRKV
;
A
#
# COMPACT_ATOMS: atom_id res chain seq x y z
N MET A 1 -14.91 -16.99 11.76
CA MET A 1 -15.54 -15.74 11.31
C MET A 1 -15.88 -15.83 9.83
N LYS A 2 -16.86 -15.07 9.39
CA LYS A 2 -17.11 -14.76 7.98
C LYS A 2 -16.35 -13.50 7.59
N ILE A 3 -15.49 -13.58 6.59
CA ILE A 3 -14.67 -12.47 6.11
C ILE A 3 -15.02 -12.21 4.65
N ALA A 4 -15.54 -11.02 4.36
CA ALA A 4 -15.79 -10.57 3.00
C ALA A 4 -14.58 -9.83 2.42
N ILE A 5 -14.17 -10.18 1.21
CA ILE A 5 -13.12 -9.52 0.45
C ILE A 5 -13.79 -8.85 -0.76
N VAL A 6 -13.70 -7.54 -0.84
CA VAL A 6 -14.26 -6.72 -1.93
C VAL A 6 -13.10 -6.25 -2.82
N GLY A 7 -13.13 -6.68 -4.09
CA GLY A 7 -12.03 -6.52 -5.03
C GLY A 7 -11.08 -7.73 -4.98
N LEU A 8 -11.21 -8.62 -5.94
CA LEU A 8 -10.47 -9.88 -6.02
C LEU A 8 -9.27 -9.79 -6.99
N GLY A 9 -8.64 -8.61 -7.06
CA GLY A 9 -7.41 -8.42 -7.84
C GLY A 9 -6.19 -9.11 -7.21
N LEU A 10 -4.98 -8.60 -7.52
CA LEU A 10 -3.73 -9.13 -6.96
C LEU A 10 -3.75 -9.18 -5.42
N ILE A 11 -4.09 -8.07 -4.76
CA ILE A 11 -4.05 -7.97 -3.29
C ILE A 11 -5.20 -8.76 -2.67
N GLY A 12 -6.45 -8.53 -3.08
CA GLY A 12 -7.61 -9.22 -2.50
C GLY A 12 -7.56 -10.72 -2.75
N GLY A 13 -7.20 -11.15 -3.96
CA GLY A 13 -7.00 -12.57 -4.26
C GLY A 13 -5.89 -13.21 -3.43
N SER A 14 -4.79 -12.48 -3.17
CA SER A 14 -3.71 -12.98 -2.31
C SER A 14 -4.14 -13.06 -0.84
N ILE A 15 -4.91 -12.08 -0.34
CA ILE A 15 -5.52 -12.13 1.00
C ILE A 15 -6.42 -13.36 1.12
N CYS A 16 -7.30 -13.60 0.14
CA CYS A 16 -8.16 -14.79 0.12
C CYS A 16 -7.33 -16.08 0.24
N LYS A 17 -6.35 -16.25 -0.64
CA LYS A 17 -5.49 -17.46 -0.69
C LYS A 17 -4.69 -17.65 0.59
N ALA A 18 -4.11 -16.57 1.14
CA ALA A 18 -3.34 -16.62 2.38
C ALA A 18 -4.22 -16.98 3.59
N LEU A 19 -5.41 -16.40 3.71
CA LEU A 19 -6.36 -16.71 4.77
C LEU A 19 -6.89 -18.15 4.66
N LYS A 20 -7.23 -18.62 3.46
CA LYS A 20 -7.66 -20.01 3.21
C LYS A 20 -6.60 -21.03 3.60
N LYS A 21 -5.33 -20.72 3.34
CA LYS A 21 -4.20 -21.59 3.68
C LYS A 21 -3.94 -21.68 5.17
N SER A 22 -4.11 -20.59 5.90
CA SER A 22 -3.62 -20.42 7.29
C SER A 22 -4.71 -20.36 8.35
N THR A 23 -5.99 -20.32 7.95
CA THR A 23 -7.13 -20.20 8.86
C THR A 23 -8.29 -21.10 8.45
N PHE A 24 -9.27 -21.22 9.34
CA PHE A 24 -10.56 -21.89 9.07
C PHE A 24 -11.71 -20.89 8.89
N HIS A 25 -11.40 -19.65 8.51
CA HIS A 25 -12.41 -18.64 8.28
C HIS A 25 -13.18 -18.92 6.99
N HIS A 26 -14.46 -18.55 6.97
CA HIS A 26 -15.29 -18.61 5.76
C HIS A 26 -15.03 -17.33 4.97
N ILE A 27 -14.48 -17.45 3.79
CA ILE A 27 -14.06 -16.34 2.94
C ILE A 27 -15.11 -16.09 1.86
N MET A 28 -15.69 -14.91 1.87
CA MET A 28 -16.72 -14.46 0.93
C MET A 28 -16.09 -13.46 -0.03
N GLY A 29 -16.34 -13.61 -1.33
CA GLY A 29 -15.74 -12.77 -2.37
C GLY A 29 -16.77 -11.92 -3.08
N LEU A 30 -16.41 -10.66 -3.35
CA LEU A 30 -17.18 -9.73 -4.18
C LEU A 30 -16.23 -9.00 -5.12
N ASP A 31 -16.51 -9.04 -6.41
CA ASP A 31 -15.83 -8.25 -7.44
C ASP A 31 -16.87 -7.77 -8.47
N ALA A 32 -16.57 -6.68 -9.15
CA ALA A 32 -17.40 -6.17 -10.23
C ALA A 32 -17.39 -7.10 -11.46
N ASP A 33 -16.29 -7.85 -11.64
CA ASP A 33 -16.14 -8.85 -12.69
C ASP A 33 -16.56 -10.23 -12.18
N GLY A 34 -17.70 -10.73 -12.64
CA GLY A 34 -18.23 -12.04 -12.27
C GLY A 34 -17.31 -13.21 -12.67
N GLU A 35 -16.51 -13.08 -13.71
CA GLU A 35 -15.54 -14.11 -14.11
C GLU A 35 -14.39 -14.21 -13.10
N VAL A 36 -13.97 -13.08 -12.53
CA VAL A 36 -12.98 -13.05 -11.43
C VAL A 36 -13.54 -13.75 -10.20
N CYS A 37 -14.79 -13.45 -9.83
CA CYS A 37 -15.49 -14.15 -8.72
C CYS A 37 -15.52 -15.65 -8.93
N LYS A 38 -15.90 -16.11 -10.13
CA LYS A 38 -15.95 -17.51 -10.48
C LYS A 38 -14.58 -18.19 -10.41
N LYS A 39 -13.54 -17.57 -10.98
CA LYS A 39 -12.16 -18.06 -10.87
C LYS A 39 -11.70 -18.18 -9.41
N ALA A 40 -12.03 -17.20 -8.56
CA ALA A 40 -11.69 -17.25 -7.14
C ALA A 40 -12.38 -18.42 -6.42
N LEU A 41 -13.65 -18.69 -6.74
CA LEU A 41 -14.41 -19.81 -6.19
C LEU A 41 -13.85 -21.15 -6.69
N ASP A 42 -13.67 -21.31 -8.00
CA ASP A 42 -13.19 -22.53 -8.64
C ASP A 42 -11.77 -22.90 -8.15
N SER A 43 -10.94 -21.91 -7.84
CA SER A 43 -9.59 -22.11 -7.27
C SER A 43 -9.58 -22.42 -5.77
N GLY A 44 -10.74 -22.36 -5.09
CA GLY A 44 -10.83 -22.50 -3.64
C GLY A 44 -10.27 -21.32 -2.84
N ALA A 45 -10.04 -20.18 -3.48
CA ALA A 45 -9.58 -18.96 -2.79
C ALA A 45 -10.69 -18.32 -1.95
N ILE A 46 -11.94 -18.51 -2.34
CA ILE A 46 -13.14 -18.12 -1.57
C ILE A 46 -14.08 -19.32 -1.42
N ASP A 47 -14.94 -19.27 -0.42
CA ASP A 47 -15.97 -20.28 -0.16
C ASP A 47 -17.31 -19.92 -0.81
N GLU A 48 -17.54 -18.61 -1.03
CA GLU A 48 -18.84 -18.09 -1.45
C GLU A 48 -18.65 -16.80 -2.26
N ILE A 49 -19.42 -16.66 -3.34
CA ILE A 49 -19.57 -15.38 -4.07
C ILE A 49 -20.77 -14.65 -3.46
N ILE A 50 -20.57 -13.39 -3.08
CA ILE A 50 -21.65 -12.58 -2.52
C ILE A 50 -21.93 -11.37 -3.40
N THR A 51 -23.10 -10.77 -3.18
CA THR A 51 -23.44 -9.40 -3.58
C THR A 51 -23.22 -8.45 -2.40
N ALA A 52 -23.45 -7.16 -2.60
CA ALA A 52 -23.37 -6.19 -1.50
C ALA A 52 -24.32 -6.50 -0.33
N ASP A 53 -25.46 -7.17 -0.59
CA ASP A 53 -26.38 -7.59 0.47
C ASP A 53 -25.76 -8.63 1.42
N GLY A 54 -24.84 -9.46 0.92
CA GLY A 54 -24.13 -10.44 1.72
C GLY A 54 -23.13 -9.85 2.73
N LEU A 55 -22.81 -8.56 2.63
CA LEU A 55 -21.96 -7.87 3.61
C LEU A 55 -22.56 -7.85 5.02
N ASN A 56 -23.89 -7.95 5.13
CA ASN A 56 -24.57 -8.01 6.41
C ASN A 56 -24.27 -9.30 7.21
N ASP A 57 -23.78 -10.32 6.55
CA ASP A 57 -23.35 -11.59 7.18
C ASP A 57 -21.88 -11.58 7.59
N ALA A 58 -21.09 -10.64 7.09
CA ALA A 58 -19.65 -10.59 7.33
C ALA A 58 -19.31 -10.02 8.72
N ASP A 59 -18.48 -10.73 9.47
CA ASP A 59 -17.92 -10.22 10.73
C ASP A 59 -16.81 -9.21 10.46
N MET A 60 -16.15 -9.34 9.30
CA MET A 60 -15.14 -8.41 8.80
C MET A 60 -15.25 -8.26 7.29
N THR A 61 -15.04 -7.03 6.80
CA THR A 61 -14.93 -6.74 5.36
C THR A 61 -13.58 -6.09 5.07
N MET A 62 -12.85 -6.61 4.08
CA MET A 62 -11.61 -6.03 3.58
C MET A 62 -11.83 -5.45 2.19
N LEU A 63 -11.66 -4.12 2.04
CA LEU A 63 -11.86 -3.39 0.80
C LEU A 63 -10.54 -3.29 0.03
N CYS A 64 -10.39 -4.07 -1.05
CA CYS A 64 -9.18 -4.15 -1.87
C CYS A 64 -9.38 -3.40 -3.20
N LEU A 65 -9.78 -2.13 -3.10
CA LEU A 65 -10.14 -1.25 -4.19
C LEU A 65 -9.23 0.00 -4.22
N TYR A 66 -9.40 0.86 -5.22
CA TYR A 66 -8.73 2.17 -5.28
C TYR A 66 -9.35 3.16 -4.28
N PRO A 67 -8.59 4.20 -3.83
CA PRO A 67 -9.03 5.07 -2.73
C PRO A 67 -10.42 5.67 -2.92
N GLU A 68 -10.68 6.29 -4.07
CA GLU A 68 -11.99 6.90 -4.35
C GLU A 68 -13.09 5.85 -4.46
N THR A 69 -12.78 4.70 -5.06
CA THR A 69 -13.71 3.58 -5.20
C THR A 69 -14.08 2.99 -3.83
N ILE A 70 -13.12 2.94 -2.87
CA ILE A 70 -13.41 2.53 -1.48
C ILE A 70 -14.44 3.45 -0.85
N VAL A 71 -14.21 4.76 -0.92
CA VAL A 71 -15.10 5.76 -0.32
C VAL A 71 -16.49 5.73 -0.95
N GLU A 72 -16.54 5.60 -2.27
CA GLU A 72 -17.81 5.50 -3.01
C GLU A 72 -18.55 4.21 -2.66
N PHE A 73 -17.87 3.07 -2.64
CA PHE A 73 -18.44 1.78 -2.26
C PHE A 73 -19.03 1.81 -0.84
N VAL A 74 -18.28 2.39 0.11
CA VAL A 74 -18.76 2.53 1.49
C VAL A 74 -20.00 3.41 1.55
N ARG A 75 -20.04 4.54 0.85
CA ARG A 75 -21.23 5.43 0.81
C ARG A 75 -22.46 4.76 0.20
N GLN A 76 -22.28 4.04 -0.91
CA GLN A 76 -23.37 3.36 -1.61
C GLN A 76 -23.94 2.18 -0.81
N HIS A 77 -23.09 1.49 -0.06
CA HIS A 77 -23.47 0.25 0.64
C HIS A 77 -23.42 0.36 2.17
N LYS A 78 -23.41 1.57 2.73
CA LYS A 78 -23.27 1.81 4.18
C LYS A 78 -24.27 1.03 5.05
N ASP A 79 -25.49 0.86 4.57
CA ASP A 79 -26.58 0.16 5.29
C ASP A 79 -26.51 -1.37 5.11
N LYS A 80 -25.51 -1.89 4.38
CA LYS A 80 -25.30 -3.32 4.13
C LYS A 80 -24.23 -3.92 5.05
N PHE A 81 -23.44 -3.10 5.75
CA PHE A 81 -22.47 -3.61 6.69
C PHE A 81 -23.16 -4.04 8.00
N LYS A 82 -22.73 -5.17 8.55
CA LYS A 82 -23.24 -5.71 9.81
C LYS A 82 -22.88 -4.77 10.97
N HIS A 83 -23.85 -4.40 11.79
CA HIS A 83 -23.58 -3.64 13.02
C HIS A 83 -22.56 -4.37 13.91
N GLY A 84 -21.58 -3.66 14.44
CA GLY A 84 -20.47 -4.21 15.23
C GLY A 84 -19.39 -4.91 14.43
N SER A 85 -19.51 -5.01 13.09
CA SER A 85 -18.45 -5.59 12.24
C SER A 85 -17.28 -4.63 12.07
N ILE A 86 -16.16 -5.18 11.62
CA ILE A 86 -14.95 -4.43 11.29
C ILE A 86 -14.85 -4.31 9.76
N VAL A 87 -14.63 -3.09 9.28
CA VAL A 87 -14.29 -2.80 7.89
C VAL A 87 -12.86 -2.28 7.84
N THR A 88 -12.06 -2.82 6.96
CA THR A 88 -10.69 -2.38 6.70
C THR A 88 -10.44 -2.25 5.21
N ASP A 89 -9.36 -1.58 4.83
CA ASP A 89 -8.95 -1.45 3.44
C ASP A 89 -7.50 -1.94 3.23
N SER A 90 -7.08 -2.03 1.98
CA SER A 90 -5.71 -2.41 1.61
C SER A 90 -5.01 -1.35 0.75
N CYS A 91 -5.59 -0.17 0.58
CA CYS A 91 -5.02 0.81 -0.34
C CYS A 91 -3.78 1.53 0.22
N GLY A 92 -3.00 2.12 -0.68
CA GLY A 92 -1.74 2.77 -0.37
C GLY A 92 -1.85 4.16 0.27
N ILE A 93 -3.05 4.68 0.54
CA ILE A 93 -3.32 6.00 1.11
C ILE A 93 -4.28 5.87 2.27
N LYS A 94 -4.01 6.57 3.39
CA LYS A 94 -4.78 6.38 4.62
C LYS A 94 -5.61 7.59 5.03
N GLU A 95 -5.04 8.78 5.05
CA GLU A 95 -5.77 9.95 5.59
C GLU A 95 -7.08 10.19 4.85
N TYR A 96 -7.03 10.14 3.51
CA TYR A 96 -8.21 10.29 2.65
C TYR A 96 -9.28 9.22 2.92
N VAL A 97 -8.88 7.95 3.01
CA VAL A 97 -9.79 6.81 3.12
C VAL A 97 -10.32 6.67 4.54
N VAL A 98 -9.43 6.70 5.54
CA VAL A 98 -9.82 6.51 6.95
C VAL A 98 -10.79 7.59 7.39
N THR A 99 -10.50 8.86 7.12
CA THR A 99 -11.40 9.97 7.50
C THR A 99 -12.80 9.77 6.93
N ARG A 100 -12.89 9.56 5.60
CA ARG A 100 -14.19 9.49 4.91
C ARG A 100 -14.99 8.23 5.23
N CYS A 101 -14.31 7.09 5.37
CA CYS A 101 -15.01 5.85 5.70
C CYS A 101 -15.46 5.83 7.17
N THR A 102 -14.66 6.36 8.09
CA THR A 102 -15.05 6.48 9.50
C THR A 102 -16.25 7.39 9.67
N GLU A 103 -16.27 8.57 9.03
CA GLU A 103 -17.43 9.49 9.05
C GLU A 103 -18.75 8.84 8.62
N VAL A 104 -18.68 7.89 7.68
CA VAL A 104 -19.87 7.19 7.17
C VAL A 104 -20.28 6.01 8.04
N LEU A 105 -19.30 5.22 8.53
CA LEU A 105 -19.56 3.92 9.14
C LEU A 105 -19.71 3.98 10.67
N GLU A 106 -18.96 4.85 11.36
CA GLU A 106 -19.00 4.96 12.83
C GLU A 106 -20.41 5.29 13.37
N PRO A 107 -21.19 6.22 12.77
CA PRO A 107 -22.56 6.48 13.20
C PRO A 107 -23.51 5.29 13.07
N LEU A 108 -23.16 4.29 12.25
CA LEU A 108 -23.93 3.06 12.04
C LEU A 108 -23.44 1.91 12.95
N GLY A 109 -22.50 2.19 13.86
CA GLY A 109 -21.93 1.17 14.74
C GLY A 109 -21.02 0.17 14.04
N VAL A 110 -20.45 0.53 12.88
CA VAL A 110 -19.47 -0.26 12.13
C VAL A 110 -18.08 0.33 12.35
N ILE A 111 -17.10 -0.50 12.69
CA ILE A 111 -15.75 -0.08 13.03
C ILE A 111 -14.92 -0.02 11.77
N PHE A 112 -14.45 1.17 11.36
CA PHE A 112 -13.48 1.28 10.26
C PHE A 112 -12.05 1.37 10.80
N VAL A 113 -11.14 0.55 10.26
CA VAL A 113 -9.71 0.57 10.59
C VAL A 113 -8.91 0.54 9.31
N GLY A 114 -8.17 1.59 9.02
CA GLY A 114 -7.31 1.61 7.84
C GLY A 114 -6.19 0.60 7.92
N SER A 115 -5.84 -0.02 6.81
CA SER A 115 -4.64 -0.85 6.73
C SER A 115 -3.95 -0.77 5.37
N HIS A 116 -2.67 -1.17 5.34
CA HIS A 116 -1.88 -1.17 4.12
C HIS A 116 -0.88 -2.33 4.13
N PRO A 117 -1.10 -3.38 3.35
CA PRO A 117 -0.11 -4.43 3.11
C PRO A 117 1.04 -3.88 2.26
N MET A 118 2.24 -3.77 2.83
CA MET A 118 3.44 -3.27 2.13
C MET A 118 4.02 -4.35 1.20
N ALA A 119 3.19 -4.85 0.30
CA ALA A 119 3.54 -5.86 -0.69
C ALA A 119 2.79 -5.61 -2.00
N GLY A 120 3.44 -5.90 -3.10
CA GLY A 120 2.88 -5.76 -4.44
C GLY A 120 3.82 -6.34 -5.47
N ARG A 121 3.31 -6.47 -6.70
CA ARG A 121 4.06 -6.87 -7.90
C ARG A 121 3.71 -5.91 -9.03
N GLU A 122 4.50 -5.93 -10.08
CA GLU A 122 4.31 -5.10 -11.28
C GLU A 122 3.16 -5.61 -12.18
N PHE A 123 2.44 -6.63 -11.74
CA PHE A 123 1.30 -7.25 -12.41
C PHE A 123 0.02 -7.02 -11.61
N SER A 124 -1.11 -6.97 -12.29
CA SER A 124 -2.43 -6.80 -11.69
C SER A 124 -3.37 -7.94 -12.06
N GLY A 125 -4.45 -8.11 -11.29
CA GLY A 125 -5.47 -9.12 -11.51
C GLY A 125 -5.32 -10.37 -10.65
N PHE A 126 -6.40 -11.15 -10.57
CA PHE A 126 -6.50 -12.35 -9.75
C PHE A 126 -5.48 -13.44 -10.14
N ASP A 127 -5.21 -13.56 -11.42
CA ASP A 127 -4.33 -14.61 -11.96
C ASP A 127 -2.87 -14.49 -11.44
N TYR A 128 -2.46 -13.29 -10.99
CA TYR A 128 -1.15 -13.04 -10.38
C TYR A 128 -1.13 -13.13 -8.85
N SER A 129 -2.29 -13.36 -8.22
CA SER A 129 -2.38 -13.49 -6.76
C SER A 129 -1.77 -14.81 -6.27
N THR A 130 -1.08 -14.75 -5.14
CA THR A 130 -0.44 -15.92 -4.51
C THR A 130 -0.67 -15.92 -3.00
N ASP A 131 -0.61 -17.09 -2.39
CA ASP A 131 -0.79 -17.27 -0.94
C ASP A 131 0.42 -16.80 -0.11
N ASP A 132 1.54 -16.51 -0.75
CA ASP A 132 2.80 -16.09 -0.14
C ASP A 132 3.22 -14.66 -0.46
N LEU A 133 2.37 -13.88 -1.15
CA LEU A 133 2.66 -12.50 -1.54
C LEU A 133 3.15 -11.65 -0.36
N PHE A 134 2.60 -11.88 0.81
CA PHE A 134 2.83 -11.08 2.01
C PHE A 134 3.97 -11.57 2.89
N LYS A 135 4.62 -12.67 2.52
CA LYS A 135 5.66 -13.30 3.34
C LYS A 135 6.82 -12.35 3.65
N GLY A 136 6.99 -12.04 4.92
CA GLY A 136 8.05 -11.15 5.41
C GLY A 136 7.79 -9.65 5.22
N ALA A 137 6.74 -9.26 4.49
CA ALA A 137 6.37 -7.86 4.30
C ALA A 137 5.87 -7.21 5.61
N SER A 138 5.76 -5.89 5.62
CA SER A 138 5.12 -5.15 6.71
C SER A 138 3.63 -4.99 6.45
N TYR A 139 2.81 -5.07 7.51
CA TYR A 139 1.41 -4.70 7.51
C TYR A 139 1.22 -3.46 8.36
N ILE A 140 0.74 -2.37 7.78
CA ILE A 140 0.53 -1.12 8.52
C ILE A 140 -0.95 -1.03 8.89
N ILE A 141 -1.24 -0.75 10.15
CA ILE A 141 -2.58 -0.50 10.68
C ILE A 141 -2.66 0.98 11.06
N THR A 142 -3.71 1.65 10.60
CA THR A 142 -3.92 3.08 10.87
C THR A 142 -5.28 3.28 11.54
N PRO A 143 -5.34 3.07 12.87
CA PRO A 143 -6.56 3.26 13.63
C PRO A 143 -6.94 4.75 13.73
N SER A 144 -8.22 5.04 13.87
CA SER A 144 -8.72 6.33 14.37
C SER A 144 -8.57 6.39 15.91
N GLU A 145 -8.80 7.56 16.51
CA GLU A 145 -8.73 7.73 17.97
C GLU A 145 -9.73 6.84 18.71
N ASN A 146 -10.89 6.56 18.11
CA ASN A 146 -11.95 5.75 18.70
C ASN A 146 -11.87 4.26 18.36
N THR A 147 -10.86 3.83 17.61
CA THR A 147 -10.75 2.43 17.19
C THR A 147 -10.55 1.51 18.40
N PRO A 148 -11.46 0.54 18.64
CA PRO A 148 -11.31 -0.40 19.73
C PRO A 148 -10.04 -1.24 19.60
N LYS A 149 -9.31 -1.44 20.70
CA LYS A 149 -8.09 -2.24 20.70
C LYS A 149 -8.31 -3.65 20.12
N MET A 150 -9.44 -4.25 20.39
CA MET A 150 -9.81 -5.58 19.85
C MET A 150 -9.76 -5.64 18.32
N ALA A 151 -10.14 -4.55 17.63
CA ALA A 151 -10.09 -4.50 16.17
C ALA A 151 -8.64 -4.47 15.66
N ILE A 152 -7.76 -3.72 16.35
CA ILE A 152 -6.32 -3.67 16.03
C ILE A 152 -5.66 -5.04 16.28
N ASP A 153 -5.97 -5.67 17.42
CA ASP A 153 -5.41 -6.97 17.79
C ASP A 153 -5.87 -8.07 16.79
N LEU A 154 -7.13 -8.01 16.35
CA LEU A 154 -7.65 -8.95 15.34
C LEU A 154 -6.95 -8.78 13.99
N LEU A 155 -6.82 -7.55 13.48
CA LEU A 155 -6.11 -7.27 12.25
C LEU A 155 -4.63 -7.71 12.33
N SER A 156 -3.99 -7.47 13.48
CA SER A 156 -2.61 -7.90 13.72
C SER A 156 -2.49 -9.43 13.69
N THR A 157 -3.44 -10.14 14.26
CA THR A 157 -3.49 -11.61 14.24
C THR A 157 -3.67 -12.12 12.81
N LEU A 158 -4.60 -11.56 12.05
CA LEU A 158 -4.82 -11.94 10.65
C LEU A 158 -3.58 -11.64 9.78
N ALA A 159 -2.91 -10.52 10.02
CA ALA A 159 -1.65 -10.20 9.34
C ALA A 159 -0.58 -11.28 9.60
N CYS A 160 -0.42 -11.71 10.85
CA CYS A 160 0.48 -12.83 11.17
C CYS A 160 0.08 -14.12 10.45
N CYS A 161 -1.21 -14.45 10.42
CA CYS A 161 -1.72 -15.62 9.69
C CYS A 161 -1.44 -15.54 8.19
N MET A 162 -1.51 -14.35 7.59
CA MET A 162 -1.19 -14.11 6.17
C MET A 162 0.33 -14.13 5.87
N GLY A 163 1.19 -14.28 6.88
CA GLY A 163 2.64 -14.39 6.72
C GLY A 163 3.40 -13.06 6.74
N PHE A 164 2.77 -11.95 7.14
CA PHE A 164 3.49 -10.69 7.33
C PHE A 164 4.55 -10.83 8.42
N GLY A 165 5.76 -10.32 8.14
CA GLY A 165 6.89 -10.37 9.08
C GLY A 165 6.83 -9.28 10.16
N LYS A 166 6.03 -8.23 9.96
CA LYS A 166 5.94 -7.09 10.87
C LYS A 166 4.59 -6.42 10.78
N VAL A 167 4.01 -6.08 11.95
CA VAL A 167 2.86 -5.19 12.06
C VAL A 167 3.35 -3.84 12.61
N VAL A 168 2.92 -2.76 11.99
CA VAL A 168 3.24 -1.38 12.37
C VAL A 168 1.95 -0.62 12.60
N THR A 169 1.83 0.10 13.71
CA THR A 169 0.71 1.02 13.94
C THR A 169 1.19 2.45 13.78
N ALA A 170 0.46 3.24 13.02
CA ALA A 170 0.74 4.65 12.79
C ALA A 170 -0.57 5.44 12.66
N THR A 171 -0.54 6.76 12.85
CA THR A 171 -1.69 7.57 12.45
C THR A 171 -1.82 7.61 10.92
N PRO A 172 -3.04 7.82 10.36
CA PRO A 172 -3.22 7.96 8.90
C PRO A 172 -2.27 9.00 8.29
N LYS A 173 -2.12 10.14 8.94
CA LYS A 173 -1.21 11.22 8.51
C LYS A 173 0.27 10.81 8.52
N GLN A 174 0.73 10.17 9.60
CA GLN A 174 2.10 9.65 9.66
C GLN A 174 2.37 8.59 8.59
N HIS A 175 1.39 7.73 8.31
CA HIS A 175 1.47 6.77 7.22
C HIS A 175 1.70 7.50 5.90
N ASP A 176 0.86 8.45 5.55
CA ASP A 176 0.87 9.11 4.23
C ASP A 176 2.15 9.94 4.01
N ILE A 177 2.67 10.61 5.05
CA ILE A 177 3.98 11.27 5.01
C ILE A 177 5.10 10.28 4.69
N ASN A 178 5.13 9.13 5.39
CA ASN A 178 6.16 8.12 5.14
C ASN A 178 6.03 7.47 3.76
N ILE A 179 4.80 7.22 3.28
CA ILE A 179 4.56 6.64 1.95
C ILE A 179 4.90 7.62 0.83
N ALA A 180 4.72 8.93 1.04
CA ALA A 180 5.18 9.95 0.10
C ALA A 180 6.68 9.81 -0.18
N PHE A 181 7.50 9.66 0.87
CA PHE A 181 8.95 9.50 0.75
C PHE A 181 9.37 8.10 0.28
N THR A 182 8.91 7.06 0.95
CA THR A 182 9.45 5.69 0.77
C THR A 182 8.91 4.98 -0.47
N SER A 183 7.76 5.43 -0.99
CA SER A 183 7.10 4.79 -2.13
C SER A 183 6.82 5.80 -3.25
N GLN A 184 5.97 6.81 -3.04
CA GLN A 184 5.47 7.66 -4.11
C GLN A 184 6.59 8.45 -4.80
N LEU A 185 7.48 9.08 -4.03
CA LEU A 185 8.63 9.79 -4.58
C LEU A 185 9.52 8.87 -5.42
N ALA A 186 9.80 7.66 -4.94
CA ALA A 186 10.62 6.68 -5.67
C ALA A 186 10.01 6.35 -7.04
N HIS A 187 8.69 6.17 -7.11
CA HIS A 187 7.99 5.90 -8.35
C HIS A 187 7.99 7.12 -9.30
N VAL A 188 7.77 8.33 -8.78
CA VAL A 188 7.86 9.55 -9.61
C VAL A 188 9.26 9.73 -10.18
N VAL A 189 10.30 9.60 -9.34
CA VAL A 189 11.70 9.73 -9.77
C VAL A 189 12.06 8.67 -10.82
N SER A 190 11.71 7.43 -10.59
CA SER A 190 11.92 6.32 -11.54
C SER A 190 11.23 6.59 -12.88
N ASN A 191 9.97 7.01 -12.86
CA ASN A 191 9.22 7.34 -14.07
C ASN A 191 9.76 8.60 -14.79
N ALA A 192 10.22 9.60 -14.05
CA ALA A 192 10.87 10.78 -14.61
C ALA A 192 12.22 10.44 -15.25
N TYR A 193 13.01 9.56 -14.62
CA TYR A 193 14.32 9.16 -15.08
C TYR A 193 14.29 8.52 -16.47
N VAL A 194 13.33 7.64 -16.74
CA VAL A 194 13.21 6.97 -18.04
C VAL A 194 12.68 7.87 -19.17
N LYS A 195 12.34 9.14 -18.88
CA LYS A 195 11.94 10.12 -19.90
C LYS A 195 13.11 10.80 -20.59
N SER A 196 14.35 10.48 -20.21
CA SER A 196 15.53 10.96 -20.90
C SER A 196 15.57 10.42 -22.32
N PRO A 197 15.89 11.24 -23.35
CA PRO A 197 16.10 10.77 -24.71
C PRO A 197 17.24 9.76 -24.82
N SER A 198 18.16 9.73 -23.85
CA SER A 198 19.27 8.78 -23.80
C SER A 198 18.83 7.34 -23.49
N LEU A 199 17.58 7.13 -23.02
CA LEU A 199 17.08 5.82 -22.66
C LEU A 199 17.25 4.78 -23.79
N PHE A 200 16.92 5.17 -25.00
CA PHE A 200 16.91 4.25 -26.17
C PHE A 200 18.30 3.97 -26.73
N ASN A 201 19.34 4.66 -26.24
CA ASN A 201 20.74 4.47 -26.62
C ASN A 201 21.56 3.81 -25.49
N ALA A 202 20.92 3.32 -24.44
CA ALA A 202 21.57 2.79 -23.25
C ALA A 202 21.89 1.28 -23.31
N ASP A 203 21.58 0.61 -24.42
CA ASP A 203 21.84 -0.81 -24.58
C ASP A 203 23.36 -1.08 -24.55
N GLY A 204 23.77 -2.07 -23.72
CA GLY A 204 25.16 -2.37 -23.46
C GLY A 204 25.89 -1.40 -22.51
N PHE A 205 25.28 -0.27 -22.11
CA PHE A 205 25.85 0.71 -21.17
C PHE A 205 25.20 0.68 -19.80
N SER A 206 24.21 -0.19 -19.57
CA SER A 206 23.49 -0.28 -18.31
C SER A 206 24.07 -1.30 -17.34
N ALA A 207 24.03 -0.98 -16.05
CA ALA A 207 24.44 -1.85 -14.96
C ALA A 207 23.37 -1.86 -13.85
N GLY A 208 23.66 -2.53 -12.72
CA GLY A 208 22.71 -2.72 -11.62
C GLY A 208 22.05 -1.42 -11.15
N SER A 209 22.79 -0.31 -11.01
CA SER A 209 22.24 0.98 -10.57
C SER A 209 21.15 1.51 -11.49
N PHE A 210 21.30 1.35 -12.81
CA PHE A 210 20.25 1.72 -13.76
C PHE A 210 19.01 0.84 -13.60
N MET A 211 19.19 -0.47 -13.55
CA MET A 211 18.10 -1.43 -13.40
C MET A 211 17.34 -1.23 -12.09
N ASP A 212 18.04 -1.00 -10.98
CA ASP A 212 17.44 -0.76 -9.67
C ASP A 212 16.60 0.52 -9.67
N LEU A 213 17.13 1.60 -10.26
CA LEU A 213 16.44 2.90 -10.28
C LEU A 213 15.25 2.92 -11.24
N THR A 214 15.26 2.14 -12.32
CA THR A 214 14.20 2.12 -13.33
C THR A 214 13.18 1.00 -13.15
N ARG A 215 13.41 0.07 -12.24
CA ARG A 215 12.57 -1.12 -12.03
C ARG A 215 11.10 -0.77 -11.81
N VAL A 216 10.82 0.31 -11.09
CA VAL A 216 9.45 0.74 -10.76
C VAL A 216 8.92 1.85 -11.69
N ALA A 217 9.55 2.10 -12.84
CA ALA A 217 9.14 3.17 -13.76
C ALA A 217 7.84 2.90 -14.52
N LYS A 218 7.47 1.61 -14.71
CA LYS A 218 6.26 1.21 -15.43
C LYS A 218 5.04 1.32 -14.51
N LEU A 219 4.40 2.47 -14.54
CA LEU A 219 3.26 2.81 -13.70
C LEU A 219 1.94 2.64 -14.45
N ASN A 220 0.90 2.14 -13.76
CA ASN A 220 -0.47 2.26 -14.23
C ASN A 220 -0.93 3.71 -13.98
N GLU A 221 -1.19 4.46 -15.04
CA GLU A 221 -1.48 5.90 -14.98
C GLU A 221 -2.75 6.22 -14.19
N TYR A 222 -3.77 5.38 -14.23
CA TYR A 222 -5.03 5.58 -13.51
C TYR A 222 -4.86 5.40 -12.01
N MET A 223 -4.22 4.31 -11.61
CA MET A 223 -3.97 4.03 -10.20
C MET A 223 -3.04 5.07 -9.55
N TRP A 224 -1.89 5.34 -10.20
CA TRP A 224 -0.89 6.21 -9.60
C TRP A 224 -1.30 7.68 -9.58
N SER A 225 -2.03 8.16 -10.57
CA SER A 225 -2.57 9.53 -10.54
C SER A 225 -3.54 9.73 -9.38
N SER A 226 -4.43 8.77 -9.11
CA SER A 226 -5.31 8.78 -7.95
C SER A 226 -4.51 8.80 -6.64
N LEU A 227 -3.55 7.88 -6.46
CA LEU A 227 -2.71 7.80 -5.25
C LEU A 227 -1.91 9.09 -5.00
N PHE A 228 -1.35 9.70 -6.06
CA PHE A 228 -0.59 10.95 -5.95
C PHE A 228 -1.47 12.14 -5.55
N LEU A 229 -2.65 12.25 -6.15
CA LEU A 229 -3.58 13.34 -5.85
C LEU A 229 -4.21 13.21 -4.46
N CYS A 230 -4.48 11.98 -4.01
CA CYS A 230 -4.97 11.74 -2.64
C CYS A 230 -3.92 12.04 -1.55
N ASN A 231 -2.61 12.07 -1.89
CA ASN A 231 -1.52 12.39 -0.97
C ASN A 231 -0.72 13.64 -1.43
N LYS A 232 -1.42 14.59 -2.02
CA LYS A 232 -0.82 15.72 -2.75
C LYS A 232 0.18 16.51 -1.91
N GLU A 233 -0.18 16.89 -0.68
CA GLU A 233 0.63 17.78 0.14
C GLU A 233 1.96 17.14 0.54
N ALA A 234 1.91 15.90 1.05
CA ALA A 234 3.11 15.18 1.45
C ALA A 234 4.01 14.86 0.24
N LEU A 235 3.43 14.45 -0.88
CA LEU A 235 4.20 14.17 -2.09
C LEU A 235 4.83 15.44 -2.69
N LEU A 236 4.14 16.57 -2.69
CA LEU A 236 4.70 17.84 -3.16
C LEU A 236 5.87 18.30 -2.29
N PHE A 237 5.81 18.11 -0.97
CA PHE A 237 6.93 18.39 -0.08
C PHE A 237 8.18 17.60 -0.48
N GLU A 238 8.04 16.31 -0.69
CA GLU A 238 9.16 15.42 -1.08
C GLU A 238 9.68 15.73 -2.50
N LEU A 239 8.78 16.04 -3.44
CA LEU A 239 9.16 16.43 -4.80
C LEU A 239 9.93 17.73 -4.83
N ASN A 240 9.49 18.76 -4.11
CA ASN A 240 10.22 20.02 -4.04
C ASN A 240 11.60 19.83 -3.40
N THR A 241 11.66 19.02 -2.33
CA THR A 241 12.93 18.72 -1.65
C THR A 241 13.94 18.04 -2.58
N ILE A 242 13.52 17.05 -3.36
CA ILE A 242 14.45 16.38 -4.29
C ILE A 242 14.85 17.28 -5.46
N ILE A 243 13.92 18.09 -5.98
CA ILE A 243 14.22 19.07 -7.04
C ILE A 243 15.29 20.07 -6.56
N GLU A 244 15.12 20.63 -5.36
CA GLU A 244 16.12 21.55 -4.77
C GLU A 244 17.49 20.88 -4.62
N ASN A 245 17.53 19.63 -4.16
CA ASN A 245 18.78 18.89 -4.05
C ASN A 245 19.40 18.60 -5.42
N LEU A 246 18.62 18.26 -6.44
CA LEU A 246 19.12 18.07 -7.81
C LEU A 246 19.64 19.39 -8.40
N CYS A 247 19.01 20.52 -8.11
CA CYS A 247 19.51 21.84 -8.51
C CYS A 247 20.92 22.12 -7.93
N LYS A 248 21.17 21.78 -6.67
CA LYS A 248 22.50 21.95 -6.07
C LYS A 248 23.59 21.16 -6.82
N TYR A 249 23.30 19.92 -7.23
CA TYR A 249 24.22 19.13 -8.05
C TYR A 249 24.44 19.77 -9.41
N ARG A 250 23.35 20.17 -10.09
CA ARG A 250 23.42 20.81 -11.40
C ARG A 250 24.28 22.08 -11.34
N ASP A 251 24.06 22.94 -10.36
CA ASP A 251 24.71 24.22 -10.24
C ASP A 251 26.20 24.04 -9.92
N ALA A 252 26.56 23.17 -8.97
CA ALA A 252 27.93 22.84 -8.68
C ALA A 252 28.71 22.22 -9.86
N ILE A 253 28.03 21.41 -10.69
CA ILE A 253 28.63 20.84 -11.91
C ILE A 253 28.78 21.92 -12.98
N ASN A 254 27.78 22.78 -13.15
CA ASN A 254 27.83 23.87 -14.15
C ASN A 254 28.95 24.88 -13.86
N ASP A 255 29.22 25.13 -12.60
CA ASP A 255 30.22 26.12 -12.15
C ASP A 255 31.61 25.51 -11.88
N ASP A 256 31.82 24.21 -12.21
CA ASP A 256 33.03 23.44 -11.91
C ASP A 256 33.46 23.52 -10.42
N ASP A 257 32.48 23.75 -9.50
CA ASP A 257 32.74 23.89 -8.07
C ASP A 257 32.90 22.49 -7.42
N ILE A 258 34.12 22.01 -7.46
CA ILE A 258 34.52 20.70 -6.93
C ILE A 258 34.34 20.58 -5.41
N ASP A 259 34.48 21.69 -4.67
CA ASP A 259 34.41 21.65 -3.21
C ASP A 259 32.95 21.58 -2.74
N THR A 260 32.05 22.34 -3.37
CA THR A 260 30.59 22.20 -3.15
C THR A 260 30.13 20.82 -3.54
N LEU A 261 30.58 20.28 -4.70
CA LEU A 261 30.18 18.94 -5.14
C LEU A 261 30.65 17.86 -4.14
N ARG A 262 31.88 17.94 -3.63
CA ARG A 262 32.38 17.03 -2.59
C ARG A 262 31.58 17.10 -1.30
N ASN A 263 31.17 18.30 -0.89
CA ASN A 263 30.36 18.49 0.31
C ASN A 263 28.96 17.89 0.18
N ILE A 264 28.29 18.07 -0.95
CA ILE A 264 26.96 17.48 -1.22
C ILE A 264 27.05 15.94 -1.20
N LEU A 265 28.08 15.36 -1.84
CA LEU A 265 28.29 13.92 -1.86
C LEU A 265 28.58 13.36 -0.46
N ARG A 266 29.37 14.07 0.35
CA ARG A 266 29.66 13.70 1.73
C ARG A 266 28.40 13.69 2.59
N ASP A 267 27.59 14.77 2.55
CA ASP A 267 26.33 14.85 3.28
C ASP A 267 25.40 13.66 2.93
N GLY A 268 25.25 13.34 1.65
CA GLY A 268 24.45 12.19 1.22
C GLY A 268 24.96 10.85 1.76
N ARG A 269 26.27 10.64 1.73
CA ARG A 269 26.91 9.43 2.28
C ARG A 269 26.66 9.31 3.79
N GLU A 270 26.91 10.37 4.55
CA GLU A 270 26.77 10.37 6.01
C GLU A 270 25.31 10.13 6.44
N ARG A 271 24.35 10.72 5.73
CA ARG A 271 22.92 10.46 5.94
C ARG A 271 22.57 8.99 5.69
N LYS A 272 23.12 8.38 4.62
CA LYS A 272 22.86 6.97 4.31
C LYS A 272 23.49 6.04 5.35
N GLU A 273 24.70 6.31 5.80
CA GLU A 273 25.36 5.57 6.87
C GLU A 273 24.54 5.60 8.16
N LYS A 274 24.11 6.77 8.60
CA LYS A 274 23.25 6.95 9.77
C LYS A 274 21.90 6.22 9.63
N SER A 275 21.29 6.27 8.46
CA SER A 275 20.05 5.53 8.18
C SER A 275 20.25 4.02 8.34
N ASN A 276 21.35 3.48 7.81
CA ASN A 276 21.66 2.06 7.93
C ASN A 276 21.87 1.62 9.40
N GLU A 277 22.52 2.46 10.21
CA GLU A 277 22.71 2.22 11.65
C GLU A 277 21.37 2.14 12.38
N LEU A 278 20.46 3.09 12.12
CA LEU A 278 19.12 3.10 12.70
C LEU A 278 18.31 1.84 12.34
N TYR A 279 18.38 1.40 11.08
CA TYR A 279 17.71 0.16 10.67
C TYR A 279 18.31 -1.08 11.35
N ALA A 280 19.63 -1.14 11.49
CA ALA A 280 20.32 -2.24 12.17
C ALA A 280 19.98 -2.30 13.67
N GLU A 281 19.90 -1.15 14.35
CA GLU A 281 19.47 -1.08 15.76
C GLU A 281 18.03 -1.55 15.95
N HIS A 282 17.11 -1.11 15.07
CA HIS A 282 15.72 -1.57 15.11
C HIS A 282 15.59 -3.08 14.88
N ALA A 283 16.41 -3.66 14.03
CA ALA A 283 16.44 -5.11 13.81
C ALA A 283 16.92 -5.87 15.06
N ARG A 284 17.94 -5.36 15.75
CA ARG A 284 18.49 -5.98 16.99
C ARG A 284 17.55 -5.91 18.19
N ARG A 285 16.74 -4.86 18.32
CA ARG A 285 15.78 -4.70 19.44
C ARG A 285 14.56 -5.63 19.34
N LYS A 286 14.45 -6.42 18.28
CA LYS A 286 13.34 -7.33 17.99
C LYS A 286 13.69 -8.82 18.16
N VAL A 287 14.94 -9.12 18.50
CA VAL A 287 15.43 -10.42 18.94
C VAL A 287 15.50 -10.44 20.46
#